data_705c93c695f45b7bc2c307c0719dcc64
#
_entry.id   705c93c695f45b7bc2c307c0719dcc64
#
_cell.length_a   1.000
_cell.length_b   1.000
_cell.length_c   1.000
_cell.angle_alpha   90.00
_cell.angle_beta   90.00
_cell.angle_gamma   90.00
#
_symmetry.space_group_name_H-M   'P 1'
#
loop_
_entity.id
_entity.type
_entity.pdbx_description
1 polymer ?
#
loop_
_entity_poly.entity_id
_entity_poly.type
_entity_poly.pdbx_seq_one_letter_code
_entity_poly.pdbx_strand_id
1 'polypeptide(L)'
;MSPLRAPYTPGAEGRRQGPFVVLEGVSGVGKSTLARLLAQRLGATAIHTLTDPHTGWSGTANLELRPLPQFAFYLSGLLHVSDAVRQHLRTGPVVADRYASSVMACHAAVNRVGLDQVRELITPFLPYLVTPDATFYLVSSENSLKERMSVKTDVKPDDTDLFDVPGRLSRLREHFRSVAETDPGTVVLPTDDHSPDDLADIIVKHLEDRRAHPDRHRRRHP
;
A
#
# COMPACT_ATOMS: atom_id res chain seq x y z
N MET A 1 0.24 27.65 2.27
CA MET A 1 -0.36 27.21 0.99
C MET A 1 -1.84 27.58 1.02
N SER A 2 -2.38 28.19 -0.05
CA SER A 2 -3.83 28.44 -0.14
C SER A 2 -4.58 27.11 -0.16
N PRO A 3 -5.74 27.00 0.50
CA PRO A 3 -6.55 25.78 0.47
C PRO A 3 -6.93 25.47 -0.98
N LEU A 4 -6.90 24.18 -1.32
CA LEU A 4 -7.40 23.70 -2.61
C LEU A 4 -8.86 24.12 -2.76
N ARG A 5 -9.23 24.60 -3.95
CA ARG A 5 -10.63 24.94 -4.24
C ARG A 5 -11.39 23.67 -4.68
N ALA A 6 -12.68 23.60 -4.41
CA ALA A 6 -13.53 22.63 -5.09
C ALA A 6 -13.40 22.82 -6.62
N PRO A 7 -13.24 21.78 -7.43
CA PRO A 7 -13.39 20.34 -7.15
C PRO A 7 -12.09 19.63 -6.68
N TYR A 8 -11.05 20.35 -6.33
CA TYR A 8 -9.73 19.78 -5.96
C TYR A 8 -9.61 19.40 -4.48
N THR A 9 -10.65 19.62 -3.70
CA THR A 9 -10.72 19.14 -2.32
C THR A 9 -11.29 17.73 -2.26
N PRO A 10 -10.80 16.87 -1.36
CA PRO A 10 -11.40 15.56 -1.17
C PRO A 10 -12.87 15.69 -0.75
N GLY A 11 -13.69 14.74 -1.18
CA GLY A 11 -15.07 14.62 -0.66
C GLY A 11 -15.06 14.46 0.86
N ALA A 12 -16.14 14.92 1.54
CA ALA A 12 -16.26 14.76 2.98
C ALA A 12 -16.16 13.28 3.38
N GLU A 13 -15.28 12.94 4.33
CA GLU A 13 -15.12 11.54 4.78
C GLU A 13 -16.38 10.98 5.41
N GLY A 14 -17.20 11.80 6.05
CA GLY A 14 -18.32 11.32 6.86
C GLY A 14 -17.82 10.56 8.11
N ARG A 15 -18.75 9.90 8.82
CA ARG A 15 -18.39 9.05 9.95
C ARG A 15 -17.92 7.69 9.45
N ARG A 16 -16.68 7.32 9.76
CA ARG A 16 -16.12 5.99 9.45
C ARG A 16 -16.86 4.91 10.27
N GLN A 17 -17.22 3.80 9.62
CA GLN A 17 -17.85 2.63 10.24
C GLN A 17 -16.84 1.49 10.53
N GLY A 18 -15.57 1.71 10.26
CA GLY A 18 -14.50 0.75 10.53
C GLY A 18 -13.13 1.30 10.22
N PRO A 19 -12.05 0.52 10.48
CA PRO A 19 -10.70 0.91 10.19
C PRO A 19 -10.38 0.86 8.69
N PHE A 20 -9.42 1.69 8.28
CA PHE A 20 -8.72 1.58 7.01
C PHE A 20 -7.35 0.94 7.24
N VAL A 21 -7.17 -0.26 6.71
CA VAL A 21 -5.95 -1.07 6.84
C VAL A 21 -5.25 -1.16 5.50
N VAL A 22 -3.94 -0.98 5.48
CA VAL A 22 -3.13 -1.09 4.26
C VAL A 22 -2.10 -2.20 4.43
N LEU A 23 -1.93 -3.02 3.39
CA LEU A 23 -0.89 -4.02 3.27
C LEU A 23 0.13 -3.57 2.24
N GLU A 24 1.39 -3.42 2.65
CA GLU A 24 2.50 -2.97 1.82
C GLU A 24 3.63 -4.01 1.75
N GLY A 25 4.51 -3.87 0.79
CA GLY A 25 5.67 -4.74 0.59
C GLY A 25 5.87 -5.18 -0.86
N VAL A 26 6.96 -5.90 -1.12
CA VAL A 26 7.37 -6.33 -2.45
C VAL A 26 6.36 -7.30 -3.09
N SER A 27 6.44 -7.50 -4.40
CA SER A 27 5.64 -8.52 -5.10
C SER A 27 5.95 -9.92 -4.57
N GLY A 28 4.95 -10.80 -4.56
CA GLY A 28 5.09 -12.20 -4.09
C GLY A 28 5.07 -12.38 -2.57
N VAL A 29 5.05 -11.32 -1.75
CA VAL A 29 5.08 -11.44 -0.28
C VAL A 29 3.76 -11.93 0.34
N GLY A 30 2.67 -12.04 -0.45
CA GLY A 30 1.38 -12.58 0.02
C GLY A 30 0.28 -11.55 0.29
N LYS A 31 0.47 -10.27 -0.04
CA LYS A 31 -0.51 -9.19 0.22
C LYS A 31 -1.92 -9.49 -0.26
N SER A 32 -2.10 -9.88 -1.52
CA SER A 32 -3.43 -10.07 -2.11
C SER A 32 -4.19 -11.24 -1.49
N THR A 33 -3.48 -12.30 -1.09
CA THR A 33 -4.07 -13.42 -0.35
C THR A 33 -4.52 -12.97 1.02
N LEU A 34 -3.66 -12.25 1.74
CA LEU A 34 -3.94 -11.74 3.08
C LEU A 34 -5.05 -10.68 3.06
N ALA A 35 -5.08 -9.79 2.04
CA ALA A 35 -6.13 -8.78 1.90
C ALA A 35 -7.52 -9.42 1.75
N ARG A 36 -7.65 -10.48 0.93
CA ARG A 36 -8.91 -11.22 0.78
C ARG A 36 -9.33 -11.90 2.09
N LEU A 37 -8.39 -12.53 2.79
CA LEU A 37 -8.66 -13.20 4.05
C LEU A 37 -9.09 -12.21 5.15
N LEU A 38 -8.40 -11.09 5.28
CA LEU A 38 -8.75 -10.03 6.21
C LEU A 38 -10.11 -9.40 5.88
N ALA A 39 -10.41 -9.19 4.60
CA ALA A 39 -11.70 -8.68 4.18
C ALA A 39 -12.85 -9.60 4.64
N GLN A 40 -12.68 -10.92 4.50
CA GLN A 40 -13.66 -11.90 4.99
C GLN A 40 -13.81 -11.85 6.52
N ARG A 41 -12.69 -11.84 7.27
CA ARG A 41 -12.70 -11.83 8.74
C ARG A 41 -13.27 -10.55 9.36
N LEU A 42 -13.01 -9.42 8.73
CA LEU A 42 -13.42 -8.10 9.23
C LEU A 42 -14.78 -7.63 8.66
N GLY A 43 -15.38 -8.37 7.71
CA GLY A 43 -16.51 -7.86 6.93
C GLY A 43 -16.13 -6.59 6.13
N ALA A 44 -14.88 -6.51 5.66
CA ALA A 44 -14.31 -5.34 5.03
C ALA A 44 -14.43 -5.39 3.50
N THR A 45 -14.40 -4.23 2.87
CA THR A 45 -14.17 -4.13 1.43
C THR A 45 -12.66 -4.27 1.15
N ALA A 46 -12.29 -5.26 0.30
CA ALA A 46 -10.93 -5.36 -0.23
C ALA A 46 -10.80 -4.47 -1.46
N ILE A 47 -9.72 -3.67 -1.52
CA ILE A 47 -9.45 -2.75 -2.63
C ILE A 47 -7.97 -2.85 -3.03
N HIS A 48 -7.66 -2.66 -4.30
CA HIS A 48 -6.28 -2.54 -4.79
C HIS A 48 -5.99 -1.08 -5.17
N THR A 49 -4.70 -0.64 -5.08
CA THR A 49 -4.30 0.75 -5.41
C THR A 49 -4.73 1.21 -6.80
N LEU A 50 -4.75 0.29 -7.76
CA LEU A 50 -5.29 0.56 -9.09
C LEU A 50 -6.63 -0.15 -9.23
N THR A 51 -7.69 0.64 -9.30
CA THR A 51 -9.04 0.22 -9.69
C THR A 51 -9.32 0.69 -11.11
N ASP A 52 -10.41 0.22 -11.71
CA ASP A 52 -10.81 0.75 -13.03
C ASP A 52 -11.02 2.27 -12.98
N PRO A 53 -10.65 3.01 -14.03
CA PRO A 53 -10.09 2.52 -15.31
C PRO A 53 -8.58 2.27 -15.32
N HIS A 54 -7.84 2.54 -14.24
CA HIS A 54 -6.37 2.47 -14.21
C HIS A 54 -5.82 1.05 -14.33
N THR A 55 -6.55 0.04 -13.84
CA THR A 55 -6.09 -1.36 -13.86
C THR A 55 -5.73 -1.82 -15.27
N GLY A 56 -6.58 -1.54 -16.25
CA GLY A 56 -6.37 -1.96 -17.64
C GLY A 56 -5.20 -1.28 -18.35
N TRP A 57 -4.71 -0.14 -17.84
CA TRP A 57 -3.65 0.65 -18.47
C TRP A 57 -2.28 0.49 -17.80
N SER A 58 -2.21 -0.18 -16.67
CA SER A 58 -0.96 -0.28 -15.89
C SER A 58 0.18 -0.92 -16.66
N GLY A 59 -0.11 -1.96 -17.46
CA GLY A 59 0.90 -2.60 -18.31
C GLY A 59 1.49 -1.64 -19.35
N THR A 60 0.63 -0.92 -20.08
CA THR A 60 1.04 0.10 -21.05
C THR A 60 1.81 1.23 -20.37
N ALA A 61 1.34 1.70 -19.23
CA ALA A 61 2.02 2.76 -18.47
C ALA A 61 3.44 2.35 -18.04
N ASN A 62 3.64 1.09 -17.67
CA ASN A 62 4.97 0.58 -17.30
C ASN A 62 5.93 0.44 -18.50
N LEU A 63 5.41 0.12 -19.68
CA LEU A 63 6.23 -0.13 -20.85
C LEU A 63 6.53 1.15 -21.66
N GLU A 64 5.56 2.06 -21.75
CA GLU A 64 5.63 3.16 -22.72
C GLU A 64 5.89 4.53 -22.08
N LEU A 65 5.53 4.71 -20.81
CA LEU A 65 5.66 6.02 -20.18
C LEU A 65 7.05 6.26 -19.60
N ARG A 66 7.57 7.46 -19.80
CA ARG A 66 8.75 7.95 -19.11
C ARG A 66 8.47 8.12 -17.61
N PRO A 67 9.50 8.22 -16.73
CA PRO A 67 9.33 8.23 -15.28
C PRO A 67 8.25 9.19 -14.77
N LEU A 68 8.27 10.46 -15.14
CA LEU A 68 7.32 11.43 -14.61
C LEU A 68 5.87 11.19 -15.08
N PRO A 69 5.56 10.96 -16.36
CA PRO A 69 4.23 10.52 -16.79
C PRO A 69 3.76 9.22 -16.12
N GLN A 70 4.65 8.24 -15.92
CA GLN A 70 4.34 7.01 -15.21
C GLN A 70 3.97 7.31 -13.74
N PHE A 71 4.74 8.15 -13.05
CA PHE A 71 4.41 8.60 -11.70
C PHE A 71 3.03 9.26 -11.65
N ALA A 72 2.75 10.19 -12.57
CA ALA A 72 1.46 10.89 -12.65
C ALA A 72 0.29 9.92 -12.87
N PHE A 73 0.48 8.86 -13.67
CA PHE A 73 -0.50 7.80 -13.87
C PHE A 73 -0.81 7.07 -12.55
N TYR A 74 0.23 6.62 -11.82
CA TYR A 74 0.04 5.93 -10.55
C TYR A 74 -0.51 6.85 -9.46
N LEU A 75 -0.12 8.11 -9.46
CA LEU A 75 -0.67 9.13 -8.57
C LEU A 75 -2.17 9.35 -8.84
N SER A 76 -2.57 9.44 -10.10
CA SER A 76 -3.99 9.54 -10.47
C SER A 76 -4.80 8.35 -9.96
N GLY A 77 -4.28 7.13 -10.11
CA GLY A 77 -4.91 5.92 -9.56
C GLY A 77 -5.01 5.95 -8.04
N LEU A 78 -3.96 6.41 -7.35
CA LEU A 78 -3.94 6.56 -5.89
C LEU A 78 -4.99 7.57 -5.40
N LEU A 79 -5.14 8.71 -6.07
CA LEU A 79 -6.17 9.70 -5.75
C LEU A 79 -7.57 9.12 -5.95
N HIS A 80 -7.79 8.42 -7.06
CA HIS A 80 -9.05 7.78 -7.36
C HIS A 80 -9.41 6.70 -6.33
N VAL A 81 -8.49 5.83 -5.96
CA VAL A 81 -8.73 4.82 -4.93
C VAL A 81 -8.97 5.44 -3.55
N SER A 82 -8.34 6.58 -3.25
CA SER A 82 -8.59 7.30 -2.01
C SER A 82 -10.05 7.77 -1.90
N ASP A 83 -10.67 8.20 -3.01
CA ASP A 83 -12.09 8.53 -3.04
C ASP A 83 -12.97 7.29 -2.83
N ALA A 84 -12.63 6.16 -3.45
CA ALA A 84 -13.31 4.89 -3.23
C ALA A 84 -13.21 4.44 -1.77
N VAL A 85 -12.04 4.55 -1.15
CA VAL A 85 -11.83 4.27 0.29
C VAL A 85 -12.75 5.13 1.15
N ARG A 86 -12.87 6.45 0.89
CA ARG A 86 -13.81 7.34 1.62
C ARG A 86 -15.25 6.85 1.55
N GLN A 87 -15.69 6.41 0.37
CA GLN A 87 -17.05 5.90 0.18
C GLN A 87 -17.27 4.61 0.97
N HIS A 88 -16.37 3.63 0.87
CA HIS A 88 -16.49 2.36 1.56
C HIS A 88 -16.40 2.48 3.08
N LEU A 89 -15.58 3.39 3.60
CA LEU A 89 -15.49 3.65 5.04
C LEU A 89 -16.79 4.15 5.68
N ARG A 90 -17.75 4.63 4.90
CA ARG A 90 -19.09 4.99 5.38
C ARG A 90 -19.95 3.77 5.69
N THR A 91 -19.62 2.61 5.15
CA THR A 91 -20.41 1.37 5.29
C THR A 91 -19.69 0.29 6.09
N GLY A 92 -18.36 0.32 6.19
CA GLY A 92 -17.59 -0.68 6.90
C GLY A 92 -16.09 -0.48 6.81
N PRO A 93 -15.32 -1.44 7.33
CA PRO A 93 -13.86 -1.46 7.22
C PRO A 93 -13.38 -1.57 5.77
N VAL A 94 -12.15 -1.11 5.52
CA VAL A 94 -11.49 -1.23 4.20
C VAL A 94 -10.11 -1.84 4.38
N VAL A 95 -9.75 -2.80 3.53
CA VAL A 95 -8.41 -3.38 3.44
C VAL A 95 -7.85 -3.11 2.05
N ALA A 96 -6.77 -2.34 1.97
CA ALA A 96 -6.08 -2.06 0.70
C ALA A 96 -4.86 -2.96 0.51
N ASP A 97 -4.80 -3.63 -0.65
CA ASP A 97 -3.58 -4.24 -1.19
C ASP A 97 -2.80 -3.17 -1.94
N ARG A 98 -1.78 -2.60 -1.29
CA ARG A 98 -0.98 -1.44 -1.66
C ARG A 98 -1.73 -0.11 -1.48
N TYR A 99 -0.94 0.96 -1.29
CA TYR A 99 -1.41 2.34 -1.22
C TYR A 99 -0.24 3.31 -1.54
N ALA A 100 -0.16 4.45 -0.85
CA ALA A 100 0.81 5.50 -1.12
C ALA A 100 2.28 5.03 -1.05
N SER A 101 2.61 4.15 -0.11
CA SER A 101 3.98 3.63 0.05
C SER A 101 4.45 2.84 -1.16
N SER A 102 3.56 2.03 -1.76
CA SER A 102 3.87 1.32 -3.02
C SER A 102 4.12 2.29 -4.17
N VAL A 103 3.33 3.35 -4.30
CA VAL A 103 3.54 4.35 -5.37
C VAL A 103 4.93 4.99 -5.24
N MET A 104 5.34 5.35 -4.03
CA MET A 104 6.65 5.95 -3.79
C MET A 104 7.79 4.95 -3.98
N ALA A 105 7.76 3.82 -3.26
CA ALA A 105 8.85 2.85 -3.24
C ALA A 105 9.07 2.19 -4.60
N CYS A 106 7.99 1.79 -5.28
CA CYS A 106 8.11 1.15 -6.61
C CYS A 106 8.62 2.14 -7.64
N HIS A 107 8.10 3.37 -7.67
CA HIS A 107 8.57 4.38 -8.62
C HIS A 107 10.06 4.69 -8.43
N ALA A 108 10.50 4.91 -7.19
CA ALA A 108 11.91 5.15 -6.88
C ALA A 108 12.81 3.99 -7.31
N ALA A 109 12.42 2.74 -6.99
CA ALA A 109 13.23 1.55 -7.29
C ALA A 109 13.31 1.24 -8.78
N VAL A 110 12.19 1.34 -9.50
CA VAL A 110 12.10 1.03 -10.93
C VAL A 110 12.87 2.06 -11.75
N ASN A 111 12.69 3.33 -11.47
CA ASN A 111 13.29 4.42 -12.22
C ASN A 111 14.68 4.84 -11.70
N ARG A 112 15.18 4.21 -10.62
CA ARG A 112 16.49 4.52 -10.00
C ARG A 112 16.62 5.99 -9.62
N VAL A 113 15.55 6.58 -9.12
CA VAL A 113 15.52 7.95 -8.58
C VAL A 113 15.53 7.92 -7.06
N GLY A 114 15.97 9.01 -6.44
CA GLY A 114 15.99 9.12 -4.98
C GLY A 114 14.58 9.11 -4.40
N LEU A 115 14.37 8.39 -3.29
CA LEU A 115 13.08 8.32 -2.62
C LEU A 115 12.60 9.70 -2.17
N ASP A 116 13.50 10.58 -1.75
CA ASP A 116 13.15 11.93 -1.31
C ASP A 116 12.61 12.79 -2.46
N GLN A 117 13.14 12.61 -3.68
CA GLN A 117 12.59 13.26 -4.88
C GLN A 117 11.15 12.81 -5.14
N VAL A 118 10.86 11.52 -4.93
CA VAL A 118 9.48 11.00 -5.10
C VAL A 118 8.57 11.49 -3.96
N ARG A 119 9.09 11.62 -2.74
CA ARG A 119 8.36 12.23 -1.62
C ARG A 119 7.98 13.68 -1.92
N GLU A 120 8.89 14.47 -2.49
CA GLU A 120 8.60 15.85 -2.90
C GLU A 120 7.47 15.91 -3.94
N LEU A 121 7.47 14.98 -4.92
CA LEU A 121 6.43 14.93 -5.94
C LEU A 121 5.04 14.60 -5.38
N ILE A 122 4.95 13.70 -4.39
CA ILE A 122 3.65 13.28 -3.82
C ILE A 122 3.15 14.23 -2.72
N THR A 123 4.04 14.96 -2.05
CA THR A 123 3.71 15.80 -0.88
C THR A 123 2.51 16.74 -1.09
N PRO A 124 2.36 17.43 -2.23
CA PRO A 124 1.21 18.32 -2.46
C PRO A 124 -0.14 17.59 -2.45
N PHE A 125 -0.15 16.28 -2.68
CA PHE A 125 -1.34 15.45 -2.79
C PHE A 125 -1.66 14.65 -1.53
N LEU A 126 -0.73 14.55 -0.58
CA LEU A 126 -0.96 13.83 0.69
C LEU A 126 -2.23 14.31 1.44
N PRO A 127 -2.57 15.60 1.50
CA PRO A 127 -3.80 16.05 2.15
C PRO A 127 -5.09 15.55 1.48
N TYR A 128 -5.00 15.08 0.22
CA TYR A 128 -6.12 14.48 -0.48
C TYR A 128 -6.34 13.01 -0.07
N LEU A 129 -5.30 12.33 0.37
CA LEU A 129 -5.34 10.90 0.65
C LEU A 129 -6.03 10.61 2.00
N VAL A 130 -6.78 9.52 2.04
CA VAL A 130 -7.28 8.97 3.31
C VAL A 130 -6.09 8.40 4.09
N THR A 131 -5.92 8.83 5.32
CA THR A 131 -4.88 8.29 6.21
C THR A 131 -5.30 6.90 6.72
N PRO A 132 -4.46 5.86 6.55
CA PRO A 132 -4.70 4.55 7.13
C PRO A 132 -4.70 4.58 8.67
N ASP A 133 -5.52 3.73 9.29
CA ASP A 133 -5.45 3.50 10.74
C ASP A 133 -4.25 2.61 11.11
N ALA A 134 -3.85 1.70 10.20
CA ALA A 134 -2.63 0.92 10.31
C ALA A 134 -2.11 0.53 8.92
N THR A 135 -0.77 0.54 8.76
CA THR A 135 -0.08 0.04 7.57
C THR A 135 0.82 -1.13 7.97
N PHE A 136 0.54 -2.31 7.43
CA PHE A 136 1.34 -3.51 7.65
C PHE A 136 2.33 -3.71 6.50
N TYR A 137 3.62 -3.56 6.79
CA TYR A 137 4.70 -3.82 5.85
C TYR A 137 5.12 -5.29 5.95
N LEU A 138 4.68 -6.09 4.98
CA LEU A 138 5.00 -7.51 4.91
C LEU A 138 6.42 -7.68 4.41
N VAL A 139 7.23 -8.40 5.19
CA VAL A 139 8.63 -8.69 4.86
C VAL A 139 8.85 -10.20 4.79
N SER A 140 9.69 -10.62 3.86
CA SER A 140 10.00 -12.04 3.61
C SER A 140 11.46 -12.20 3.20
N SER A 141 12.04 -13.35 3.43
CA SER A 141 13.34 -13.71 2.89
C SER A 141 13.30 -13.81 1.36
N GLU A 142 14.46 -13.74 0.72
CA GLU A 142 14.53 -13.90 -0.73
C GLU A 142 14.15 -15.32 -1.17
N ASN A 143 14.52 -16.32 -0.38
CA ASN A 143 14.20 -17.72 -0.65
C ASN A 143 12.69 -17.95 -0.64
N SER A 144 11.98 -17.49 0.40
CA SER A 144 10.52 -17.60 0.48
C SER A 144 9.82 -16.84 -0.65
N LEU A 145 10.35 -15.68 -1.07
CA LEU A 145 9.81 -14.96 -2.23
C LEU A 145 9.96 -15.79 -3.52
N LYS A 146 11.15 -16.38 -3.77
CA LYS A 146 11.40 -17.21 -4.95
C LYS A 146 10.48 -18.45 -4.97
N GLU A 147 10.32 -19.11 -3.83
CA GLU A 147 9.40 -20.25 -3.70
C GLU A 147 7.96 -19.85 -4.01
N ARG A 148 7.46 -18.76 -3.43
CA ARG A 148 6.09 -18.29 -3.70
C ARG A 148 5.90 -17.85 -5.14
N MET A 149 6.92 -17.26 -5.76
CA MET A 149 6.86 -16.86 -7.17
C MET A 149 6.87 -18.06 -8.11
N SER A 150 7.56 -19.16 -7.78
CA SER A 150 7.61 -20.37 -8.61
C SER A 150 6.25 -21.08 -8.73
N VAL A 151 5.35 -20.91 -7.77
CA VAL A 151 4.00 -21.49 -7.77
C VAL A 151 2.91 -20.48 -8.16
N LYS A 152 3.27 -19.24 -8.45
CA LYS A 152 2.35 -18.20 -8.84
C LYS A 152 1.88 -18.40 -10.29
N THR A 153 0.57 -18.44 -10.51
CA THR A 153 -0.03 -18.68 -11.83
C THR A 153 -0.26 -17.42 -12.65
N ASP A 154 -0.37 -16.26 -12.00
CA ASP A 154 -0.63 -14.94 -12.59
C ASP A 154 0.62 -14.03 -12.58
N VAL A 155 1.76 -14.58 -13.01
CA VAL A 155 3.04 -13.87 -13.04
C VAL A 155 2.97 -12.68 -14.00
N LYS A 156 3.31 -11.49 -13.49
CA LYS A 156 3.38 -10.26 -14.28
C LYS A 156 4.85 -9.91 -14.60
N PRO A 157 5.13 -9.10 -15.64
CA PRO A 157 6.50 -8.66 -15.94
C PRO A 157 7.24 -8.06 -14.75
N ASP A 158 6.55 -7.24 -13.93
CA ASP A 158 7.14 -6.66 -12.72
C ASP A 158 7.56 -7.71 -11.67
N ASP A 159 6.95 -8.89 -11.68
CA ASP A 159 7.28 -9.99 -10.78
C ASP A 159 8.60 -10.65 -11.19
N THR A 160 8.80 -10.91 -12.49
CA THR A 160 10.04 -11.46 -13.03
C THR A 160 11.19 -10.47 -12.90
N ASP A 161 10.96 -9.22 -13.22
CA ASP A 161 11.93 -8.13 -13.08
C ASP A 161 12.47 -7.96 -11.66
N LEU A 162 11.72 -8.41 -10.66
CA LEU A 162 12.14 -8.34 -9.25
C LEU A 162 13.47 -9.07 -9.03
N PHE A 163 13.69 -10.18 -9.74
CA PHE A 163 14.90 -11.00 -9.62
C PHE A 163 15.84 -10.81 -10.80
N ASP A 164 15.31 -10.60 -12.01
CA ASP A 164 16.08 -10.53 -13.25
C ASP A 164 16.81 -9.20 -13.39
N VAL A 165 16.24 -8.10 -12.86
CA VAL A 165 16.91 -6.79 -12.89
C VAL A 165 17.86 -6.66 -11.69
N PRO A 166 19.19 -6.55 -11.92
CA PRO A 166 20.18 -6.49 -10.86
C PRO A 166 19.86 -5.44 -9.80
N GLY A 167 19.80 -5.89 -8.53
CA GLY A 167 19.56 -5.05 -7.36
C GLY A 167 18.15 -4.46 -7.24
N ARG A 168 17.16 -4.85 -8.07
CA ARG A 168 15.78 -4.33 -7.98
C ARG A 168 15.15 -4.72 -6.65
N LEU A 169 15.25 -5.97 -6.24
CA LEU A 169 14.72 -6.43 -4.96
C LEU A 169 15.32 -5.67 -3.76
N SER A 170 16.64 -5.50 -3.75
CA SER A 170 17.34 -4.77 -2.66
C SER A 170 16.88 -3.32 -2.58
N ARG A 171 16.78 -2.60 -3.71
CA ARG A 171 16.28 -1.22 -3.74
C ARG A 171 14.83 -1.12 -3.28
N LEU A 172 13.96 -2.02 -3.74
CA LEU A 172 12.56 -2.05 -3.29
C LEU A 172 12.45 -2.24 -1.78
N ARG A 173 13.18 -3.20 -1.21
CA ARG A 173 13.20 -3.45 0.23
C ARG A 173 13.70 -2.24 1.01
N GLU A 174 14.77 -1.60 0.53
CA GLU A 174 15.32 -0.40 1.15
C GLU A 174 14.31 0.75 1.14
N HIS A 175 13.66 1.00 -0.01
CA HIS A 175 12.67 2.06 -0.11
C HIS A 175 11.42 1.77 0.73
N PHE A 176 10.91 0.54 0.75
CA PHE A 176 9.80 0.19 1.64
C PHE A 176 10.17 0.38 3.11
N ARG A 177 11.38 -0.02 3.54
CA ARG A 177 11.85 0.21 4.90
C ARG A 177 11.92 1.70 5.22
N SER A 178 12.52 2.51 4.33
CA SER A 178 12.65 3.96 4.53
C SER A 178 11.28 4.67 4.54
N VAL A 179 10.28 4.21 3.78
CA VAL A 179 8.92 4.73 3.88
C VAL A 179 8.26 4.30 5.19
N ALA A 180 8.41 3.05 5.59
CA ALA A 180 7.87 2.50 6.83
C ALA A 180 8.38 3.25 8.07
N GLU A 181 9.65 3.65 8.11
CA GLU A 181 10.26 4.42 9.21
C GLU A 181 9.61 5.79 9.41
N THR A 182 8.99 6.34 8.39
CA THR A 182 8.32 7.65 8.42
C THR A 182 6.79 7.57 8.52
N ASP A 183 6.21 6.37 8.46
CA ASP A 183 4.78 6.15 8.60
C ASP A 183 4.42 5.85 10.07
N PRO A 184 3.67 6.73 10.75
CA PRO A 184 3.33 6.56 12.17
C PRO A 184 2.40 5.38 12.43
N GLY A 185 1.68 4.89 11.40
CA GLY A 185 0.82 3.70 11.48
C GLY A 185 1.51 2.38 11.20
N THR A 186 2.85 2.39 11.04
CA THR A 186 3.65 1.22 10.62
C THR A 186 3.63 0.07 11.62
N VAL A 187 3.40 -1.12 11.07
CA VAL A 187 3.69 -2.42 11.69
C VAL A 187 4.47 -3.26 10.70
N VAL A 188 5.71 -3.62 11.03
CA VAL A 188 6.50 -4.56 10.22
C VAL A 188 6.10 -5.98 10.58
N LEU A 189 5.72 -6.78 9.59
CA LEU A 189 5.17 -8.12 9.76
C LEU A 189 5.99 -9.14 8.95
N PRO A 190 6.88 -9.92 9.59
CA PRO A 190 7.56 -11.05 8.95
C PRO A 190 6.56 -12.12 8.51
N THR A 191 6.78 -12.72 7.33
CA THR A 191 5.82 -13.66 6.75
C THR A 191 6.36 -15.07 6.54
N ASP A 192 7.65 -15.31 6.81
CA ASP A 192 8.29 -16.59 6.47
C ASP A 192 7.78 -17.75 7.33
N ASP A 193 7.60 -17.51 8.62
CA ASP A 193 7.25 -18.53 9.61
C ASP A 193 5.74 -18.55 9.95
N HIS A 194 4.93 -17.87 9.14
CA HIS A 194 3.51 -17.71 9.41
C HIS A 194 2.65 -18.11 8.22
N SER A 195 1.57 -18.85 8.49
CA SER A 195 0.52 -19.06 7.51
C SER A 195 -0.26 -17.77 7.24
N PRO A 196 -0.98 -17.65 6.12
CA PRO A 196 -1.88 -16.52 5.89
C PRO A 196 -2.92 -16.32 7.01
N ASP A 197 -3.37 -17.41 7.63
CA ASP A 197 -4.33 -17.38 8.75
C ASP A 197 -3.69 -16.79 10.02
N ASP A 198 -2.46 -17.21 10.38
CA ASP A 198 -1.73 -16.67 11.51
C ASP A 198 -1.50 -15.15 11.34
N LEU A 199 -1.09 -14.73 10.14
CA LEU A 199 -0.90 -13.32 9.82
C LEU A 199 -2.19 -12.51 9.95
N ALA A 200 -3.32 -13.08 9.51
CA ALA A 200 -4.60 -12.43 9.65
C ALA A 200 -5.03 -12.31 11.12
N ASP A 201 -4.78 -13.32 11.95
CA ASP A 201 -5.04 -13.28 13.39
C ASP A 201 -4.20 -12.22 14.11
N ILE A 202 -2.91 -12.12 13.77
CA ILE A 202 -2.01 -11.08 14.29
C ILE A 202 -2.55 -9.68 13.96
N ILE A 203 -2.99 -9.46 12.71
CA ILE A 203 -3.52 -8.17 12.27
C ILE A 203 -4.83 -7.84 12.98
N VAL A 204 -5.77 -8.79 13.04
CA VAL A 204 -7.07 -8.59 13.73
C VAL A 204 -6.83 -8.23 15.18
N LYS A 205 -6.00 -8.99 15.89
CA LYS A 205 -5.64 -8.69 17.28
C LYS A 205 -5.01 -7.30 17.43
N HIS A 206 -4.11 -6.92 16.55
CA HIS A 206 -3.51 -5.58 16.57
C HIS A 206 -4.57 -4.47 16.46
N LEU A 207 -5.55 -4.64 15.58
CA LEU A 207 -6.64 -3.68 15.39
C LEU A 207 -7.57 -3.60 16.60
N GLU A 208 -7.86 -4.73 17.25
CA GLU A 208 -8.64 -4.80 18.48
C GLU A 208 -7.93 -4.09 19.64
N ASP A 209 -6.64 -4.37 19.83
CA ASP A 209 -5.81 -3.73 20.87
C ASP A 209 -5.73 -2.20 20.68
N ARG A 210 -5.66 -1.72 19.44
CA ARG A 210 -5.71 -0.28 19.14
C ARG A 210 -7.06 0.34 19.46
N ARG A 211 -8.15 -0.35 19.20
CA ARG A 211 -9.50 0.11 19.56
C ARG A 211 -9.71 0.18 21.07
N ALA A 212 -9.17 -0.80 21.80
CA ALA A 212 -9.26 -0.85 23.26
C ALA A 212 -8.39 0.22 23.96
N HIS A 213 -7.30 0.65 23.34
CA HIS A 213 -6.32 1.56 23.94
C HIS A 213 -5.91 2.71 23.00
N PRO A 214 -6.83 3.61 22.60
CA PRO A 214 -6.54 4.66 21.60
C PRO A 214 -5.43 5.63 22.05
N ASP A 215 -5.24 5.85 23.36
CA ASP A 215 -4.27 6.82 23.88
C ASP A 215 -2.81 6.30 23.91
N ARG A 216 -2.57 4.99 23.88
CA ARG A 216 -1.21 4.43 23.88
C ARG A 216 -0.44 4.74 22.60
N HIS A 217 -1.13 4.96 21.50
CA HIS A 217 -0.54 5.20 20.18
C HIS A 217 -0.36 6.68 19.84
N ARG A 218 -1.13 7.59 20.48
CA ARG A 218 -0.94 9.05 20.33
C ARG A 218 0.34 9.58 20.98
N ARG A 219 0.90 8.87 21.96
CA ARG A 219 2.08 9.31 22.75
C ARG A 219 3.44 8.93 22.14
N ARG A 220 3.50 8.22 21.02
CA ARG A 220 4.77 7.78 20.42
C ARG A 220 5.35 8.74 19.38
N HIS A 221 4.66 9.84 19.08
CA HIS A 221 5.18 10.89 18.21
C HIS A 221 4.87 12.25 18.84
N PRO A 222 5.93 12.98 19.26
CA PRO A 222 5.84 14.39 19.66
C PRO A 222 5.59 15.28 18.44
#